data_2e53d8268b62295a6367519e5931fc19
#
_entry.id   2e53d8268b62295a6367519e5931fc19
#
_cell.length_a   1.000
_cell.length_b   1.000
_cell.length_c   1.000
_cell.angle_alpha   90.00
_cell.angle_beta   90.00
_cell.angle_gamma   90.00
#
_symmetry.space_group_name_H-M   'P 1'
#
loop_
_entity.id
_entity.type
_entity.pdbx_description
1 polymer ?
#
loop_
_entity_poly.entity_id
_entity_poly.type
_entity_poly.pdbx_seq_one_letter_code
_entity_poly.pdbx_strand_id
1 'polypeptide(L)'
;MKRNALVFIAVLLFLAFFAWAGWANLNHRSQAARCLLASTAPRGLGSANGGAARYVSPLQGKPAPAFTLEDLSGKKVSLADYKGKALVLNFWATWCAPCRIETPWLIDLRNRYAAQGFEVLAISADDLDRRNPTRLSSEKRQIARFVQQMQMPYPVLIDADSISKPYGGLDALPTSFFVDRKGTIVAAQLGLTSKAEIEANIRKALGANQ
;
A
#
# COMPACT_ATOMS: atom_id res chain seq x y z
N MET A 1 -12.60 -32.36 54.58
CA MET A 1 -11.68 -32.81 53.50
C MET A 1 -12.09 -32.31 52.08
N LYS A 2 -13.38 -32.19 51.74
CA LYS A 2 -13.82 -31.78 50.36
C LYS A 2 -13.52 -30.32 49.97
N ARG A 3 -13.45 -29.38 50.94
CA ARG A 3 -13.20 -27.94 50.69
C ARG A 3 -11.77 -27.63 50.25
N ASN A 4 -10.80 -28.36 50.79
CA ASN A 4 -9.39 -28.16 50.41
C ASN A 4 -9.08 -28.75 49.02
N ALA A 5 -9.76 -29.84 48.60
CA ALA A 5 -9.62 -30.42 47.27
C ALA A 5 -10.10 -29.46 46.15
N LEU A 6 -11.21 -28.74 46.40
CA LEU A 6 -11.72 -27.75 45.43
C LEU A 6 -10.77 -26.56 45.26
N VAL A 7 -10.14 -26.10 46.32
CA VAL A 7 -9.12 -25.02 46.28
C VAL A 7 -7.88 -25.47 45.50
N PHE A 8 -7.39 -26.70 45.75
CA PHE A 8 -6.27 -27.25 44.97
C PHE A 8 -6.57 -27.39 43.48
N ILE A 9 -7.77 -27.82 43.10
CA ILE A 9 -8.19 -27.93 41.71
C ILE A 9 -8.25 -26.54 41.07
N ALA A 10 -8.82 -25.54 41.76
CA ALA A 10 -8.89 -24.17 41.24
C ALA A 10 -7.49 -23.57 41.02
N VAL A 11 -6.54 -23.79 41.94
CA VAL A 11 -5.16 -23.33 41.78
C VAL A 11 -4.45 -24.00 40.62
N LEU A 12 -4.65 -25.32 40.46
CA LEU A 12 -4.05 -26.06 39.33
C LEU A 12 -4.59 -25.58 37.95
N LEU A 13 -5.91 -25.33 37.87
CA LEU A 13 -6.52 -24.79 36.64
C LEU A 13 -6.01 -23.36 36.34
N PHE A 14 -5.85 -22.55 37.38
CA PHE A 14 -5.29 -21.20 37.23
C PHE A 14 -3.85 -21.24 36.72
N LEU A 15 -2.99 -22.06 37.30
CA LEU A 15 -1.60 -22.24 36.85
C LEU A 15 -1.53 -22.80 35.40
N ALA A 16 -2.38 -23.77 35.07
CA ALA A 16 -2.46 -24.32 33.72
C ALA A 16 -2.89 -23.27 32.68
N PHE A 17 -3.84 -22.40 33.05
CA PHE A 17 -4.28 -21.28 32.17
C PHE A 17 -3.14 -20.29 31.90
N PHE A 18 -2.39 -19.89 32.93
CA PHE A 18 -1.26 -18.96 32.76
C PHE A 18 -0.10 -19.61 31.97
N ALA A 19 0.18 -20.90 32.20
CA ALA A 19 1.17 -21.62 31.45
C ALA A 19 0.78 -21.71 29.94
N TRP A 20 -0.50 -21.98 29.67
CA TRP A 20 -1.02 -22.03 28.30
C TRP A 20 -1.01 -20.64 27.64
N ALA A 21 -1.45 -19.60 28.34
CA ALA A 21 -1.43 -18.21 27.82
C ALA A 21 0.01 -17.72 27.57
N GLY A 22 0.95 -18.06 28.46
CA GLY A 22 2.38 -17.78 28.28
C GLY A 22 2.96 -18.50 27.05
N TRP A 23 2.65 -19.79 26.89
CA TRP A 23 3.08 -20.57 25.74
C TRP A 23 2.48 -20.06 24.42
N ALA A 24 1.19 -19.71 24.42
CA ALA A 24 0.52 -19.12 23.25
C ALA A 24 1.15 -17.79 22.85
N ASN A 25 1.47 -16.92 23.82
CA ASN A 25 2.13 -15.63 23.57
C ASN A 25 3.57 -15.81 23.02
N LEU A 26 4.32 -16.78 23.54
CA LEU A 26 5.66 -17.12 23.03
C LEU A 26 5.59 -17.69 21.61
N ASN A 27 4.57 -18.48 21.32
CA ASN A 27 4.39 -19.06 19.97
C ASN A 27 4.02 -18.01 18.92
N HIS A 28 3.20 -17.02 19.28
CA HIS A 28 2.92 -15.86 18.42
C HIS A 28 4.17 -15.01 18.16
N ARG A 29 5.02 -14.80 19.17
CA ARG A 29 6.30 -14.09 19.01
C ARG A 29 7.30 -14.85 18.14
N SER A 30 7.33 -16.17 18.22
CA SER A 30 8.22 -17.01 17.39
C SER A 30 7.79 -17.05 15.92
N GLN A 31 6.50 -16.92 15.61
CA GLN A 31 6.00 -16.82 14.24
C GLN A 31 6.36 -15.46 13.61
N ALA A 32 6.24 -14.37 14.37
CA ALA A 32 6.67 -13.04 13.93
C ALA A 32 8.20 -12.99 13.67
N ALA A 33 9.00 -13.62 14.54
CA ALA A 33 10.45 -13.70 14.35
C ALA A 33 10.85 -14.59 13.15
N ARG A 34 10.11 -15.66 12.87
CA ARG A 34 10.34 -16.50 11.68
C ARG A 34 10.00 -15.80 10.38
N CYS A 35 8.98 -14.94 10.38
CA CYS A 35 8.65 -14.10 9.23
C CYS A 35 9.76 -13.07 8.92
N LEU A 36 10.39 -12.49 9.96
CA LEU A 36 11.53 -11.59 9.81
C LEU A 36 12.80 -12.32 9.35
N LEU A 37 13.03 -13.55 9.80
CA LEU A 37 14.20 -14.35 9.39
C LEU A 37 14.05 -15.00 8.01
N ALA A 38 12.81 -15.27 7.56
CA ALA A 38 12.57 -15.79 6.21
C ALA A 38 12.80 -14.73 5.12
N SER A 39 12.74 -13.45 5.46
CA SER A 39 13.09 -12.36 4.53
C SER A 39 14.59 -12.08 4.42
N THR A 40 15.43 -12.74 5.24
CA THR A 40 16.90 -12.57 5.23
C THR A 40 17.66 -13.78 4.63
N ALA A 41 16.97 -14.74 4.01
CA ALA A 41 17.67 -15.84 3.32
C ALA A 41 18.32 -15.33 2.02
N PRO A 42 19.66 -15.41 1.87
CA PRO A 42 20.32 -14.96 0.65
C PRO A 42 20.05 -15.94 -0.48
N ARG A 43 19.23 -15.54 -1.45
CA ARG A 43 19.20 -16.20 -2.75
C ARG A 43 20.34 -15.68 -3.61
N GLY A 44 21.37 -16.52 -3.78
CA GLY A 44 22.34 -16.43 -4.87
C GLY A 44 23.37 -15.31 -4.74
N LEU A 45 24.59 -15.67 -4.36
CA LEU A 45 25.79 -14.85 -4.56
C LEU A 45 25.94 -14.52 -6.06
N GLY A 46 25.52 -13.33 -6.44
CA GLY A 46 25.84 -12.68 -7.71
C GLY A 46 26.32 -11.29 -7.39
N SER A 47 27.63 -11.10 -7.54
CA SER A 47 28.38 -9.84 -7.67
C SER A 47 27.98 -8.64 -6.79
N ALA A 48 28.86 -8.32 -5.85
CA ALA A 48 28.89 -7.11 -5.04
C ALA A 48 29.08 -5.86 -5.92
N ASN A 49 27.99 -5.27 -6.39
CA ASN A 49 27.88 -3.84 -6.66
C ASN A 49 26.55 -3.40 -6.06
N GLY A 50 26.61 -2.60 -5.00
CA GLY A 50 25.49 -2.25 -4.12
C GLY A 50 24.40 -1.37 -4.76
N GLY A 51 23.64 -1.94 -5.70
CA GLY A 51 22.36 -1.42 -6.15
C GLY A 51 21.29 -2.44 -5.79
N ALA A 52 20.37 -2.10 -4.89
CA ALA A 52 19.16 -2.87 -4.71
C ALA A 52 18.55 -3.15 -6.08
N ALA A 53 18.27 -4.43 -6.40
CA ALA A 53 17.71 -4.81 -7.69
C ALA A 53 16.45 -3.98 -7.93
N ARG A 54 16.51 -3.04 -8.90
CA ARG A 54 15.39 -2.16 -9.22
C ARG A 54 14.25 -3.03 -9.74
N TYR A 55 13.09 -2.96 -9.08
CA TYR A 55 11.90 -3.65 -9.56
C TYR A 55 11.56 -3.15 -10.98
N VAL A 56 11.49 -4.07 -11.93
CA VAL A 56 11.06 -3.78 -13.31
C VAL A 56 9.70 -4.44 -13.51
N SER A 57 8.67 -3.62 -13.60
CA SER A 57 7.32 -4.11 -13.86
C SER A 57 7.20 -4.66 -15.29
N PRO A 58 6.49 -5.79 -15.51
CA PRO A 58 6.13 -6.28 -16.84
C PRO A 58 5.31 -5.26 -17.68
N LEU A 59 4.75 -4.24 -17.03
CA LEU A 59 3.98 -3.17 -17.66
C LEU A 59 4.86 -1.99 -18.08
N GLN A 60 6.13 -1.95 -17.71
CA GLN A 60 7.00 -0.85 -18.10
C GLN A 60 7.17 -0.80 -19.63
N GLY A 61 7.01 0.38 -20.21
CA GLY A 61 7.00 0.61 -21.65
C GLY A 61 5.65 0.33 -22.33
N LYS A 62 4.63 -0.12 -21.59
CA LYS A 62 3.29 -0.40 -22.11
C LYS A 62 2.30 0.71 -21.72
N PRO A 63 1.20 0.87 -22.48
CA PRO A 63 0.09 1.72 -22.05
C PRO A 63 -0.43 1.28 -20.67
N ALA A 64 -0.71 2.26 -19.79
CA ALA A 64 -1.35 1.99 -18.53
C ALA A 64 -2.76 1.39 -18.76
N PRO A 65 -3.12 0.28 -18.12
CA PRO A 65 -4.43 -0.32 -18.23
C PRO A 65 -5.53 0.70 -17.91
N ALA A 66 -6.53 0.80 -18.78
CA ALA A 66 -7.65 1.71 -18.57
C ALA A 66 -8.50 1.29 -17.36
N PHE A 67 -9.01 2.27 -16.64
CA PHE A 67 -9.95 2.05 -15.54
C PHE A 67 -10.95 3.20 -15.43
N THR A 68 -12.06 2.92 -14.75
CA THR A 68 -12.99 3.92 -14.22
C THR A 68 -13.35 3.48 -12.81
N LEU A 69 -12.98 4.28 -11.82
CA LEU A 69 -13.24 4.05 -10.40
C LEU A 69 -14.10 5.18 -9.83
N GLU A 70 -14.63 4.97 -8.63
CA GLU A 70 -15.31 6.03 -7.88
C GLU A 70 -14.32 6.71 -6.92
N ASP A 71 -14.48 8.02 -6.74
CA ASP A 71 -13.89 8.73 -5.62
C ASP A 71 -14.74 8.55 -4.34
N LEU A 72 -14.30 9.15 -3.24
CA LEU A 72 -15.00 9.07 -1.95
C LEU A 72 -16.39 9.72 -1.98
N SER A 73 -16.67 10.62 -2.93
CA SER A 73 -17.97 11.24 -3.13
C SER A 73 -18.93 10.40 -3.99
N GLY A 74 -18.43 9.35 -4.63
CA GLY A 74 -19.15 8.52 -5.59
C GLY A 74 -19.07 9.02 -7.03
N LYS A 75 -18.28 10.08 -7.29
CA LYS A 75 -18.03 10.55 -8.65
C LYS A 75 -17.12 9.57 -9.38
N LYS A 76 -17.51 9.18 -10.59
CA LYS A 76 -16.68 8.36 -11.47
C LYS A 76 -15.50 9.15 -12.01
N VAL A 77 -14.31 8.56 -11.92
CA VAL A 77 -13.04 9.10 -12.38
C VAL A 77 -12.38 8.06 -13.26
N SER A 78 -12.06 8.43 -14.48
CA SER A 78 -11.41 7.57 -15.48
C SER A 78 -9.94 7.97 -15.65
N LEU A 79 -9.08 7.01 -15.94
CA LEU A 79 -7.69 7.31 -16.34
C LEU A 79 -7.68 8.23 -17.59
N ALA A 80 -8.68 8.11 -18.46
CA ALA A 80 -8.81 8.94 -19.66
C ALA A 80 -9.02 10.44 -19.37
N ASP A 81 -9.55 10.80 -18.19
CA ASP A 81 -9.75 12.20 -17.77
C ASP A 81 -8.43 12.94 -17.57
N TYR A 82 -7.32 12.21 -17.49
CA TYR A 82 -5.98 12.73 -17.25
C TYR A 82 -5.06 12.67 -18.46
N LYS A 83 -5.61 12.50 -19.67
CA LYS A 83 -4.82 12.53 -20.90
C LYS A 83 -3.97 13.80 -20.98
N GLY A 84 -2.70 13.64 -21.38
CA GLY A 84 -1.74 14.75 -21.48
C GLY A 84 -1.06 15.15 -20.16
N LYS A 85 -1.45 14.56 -19.03
CA LYS A 85 -0.76 14.74 -17.75
C LYS A 85 0.21 13.58 -17.48
N ALA A 86 1.31 13.90 -16.80
CA ALA A 86 2.13 12.88 -16.17
C ALA A 86 1.47 12.47 -14.84
N LEU A 87 1.44 11.17 -14.53
CA LEU A 87 0.70 10.65 -13.38
C LEU A 87 1.58 9.74 -12.50
N VAL A 88 1.27 9.74 -11.22
CA VAL A 88 1.53 8.60 -10.34
C VAL A 88 0.20 7.95 -10.00
N LEU A 89 0.06 6.67 -10.35
CA LEU A 89 -1.01 5.81 -9.86
C LEU A 89 -0.46 5.10 -8.62
N ASN A 90 -0.87 5.54 -7.43
CA ASN A 90 -0.36 5.05 -6.15
C ASN A 90 -1.42 4.17 -5.47
N PHE A 91 -1.13 2.88 -5.36
CA PHE A 91 -1.96 1.92 -4.62
C PHE A 91 -1.52 1.91 -3.16
N TRP A 92 -2.46 2.14 -2.25
CA TRP A 92 -2.20 2.30 -0.82
C TRP A 92 -3.39 1.83 0.03
N ALA A 93 -3.21 1.74 1.36
CA ALA A 93 -4.32 1.45 2.27
C ALA A 93 -4.14 2.19 3.61
N THR A 94 -5.24 2.39 4.34
CA THR A 94 -5.22 3.10 5.63
C THR A 94 -4.39 2.39 6.71
N TRP A 95 -4.32 1.07 6.66
CA TRP A 95 -3.55 0.21 7.56
C TRP A 95 -2.09 0.02 7.16
N CYS A 96 -1.69 0.51 5.98
CA CYS A 96 -0.35 0.34 5.44
C CYS A 96 0.63 1.36 6.08
N ALA A 97 1.47 0.91 7.00
CA ALA A 97 2.44 1.78 7.66
C ALA A 97 3.46 2.43 6.71
N PRO A 98 4.06 1.72 5.71
CA PRO A 98 4.93 2.33 4.71
C PRO A 98 4.23 3.41 3.87
N CYS A 99 2.93 3.23 3.56
CA CYS A 99 2.16 4.22 2.81
C CYS A 99 2.02 5.55 3.56
N ARG A 100 1.91 5.50 4.90
CA ARG A 100 1.89 6.71 5.75
C ARG A 100 3.19 7.50 5.67
N ILE A 101 4.32 6.84 5.46
CA ILE A 101 5.64 7.47 5.29
C ILE A 101 5.74 8.10 3.90
N GLU A 102 5.24 7.42 2.85
CA GLU A 102 5.30 7.88 1.47
C GLU A 102 4.36 9.08 1.20
N THR A 103 3.17 9.08 1.80
CA THR A 103 2.10 10.08 1.53
C THR A 103 2.59 11.54 1.63
N PRO A 104 3.31 11.99 2.68
CA PRO A 104 3.84 13.35 2.74
C PRO A 104 4.80 13.69 1.60
N TRP A 105 5.57 12.72 1.11
CA TRP A 105 6.47 12.91 -0.02
C TRP A 105 5.70 13.12 -1.33
N LEU A 106 4.64 12.32 -1.55
CA LEU A 106 3.77 12.47 -2.71
C LEU A 106 3.04 13.82 -2.70
N ILE A 107 2.60 14.29 -1.52
CA ILE A 107 1.97 15.61 -1.36
C ILE A 107 2.95 16.73 -1.77
N ASP A 108 4.17 16.71 -1.23
CA ASP A 108 5.19 17.71 -1.56
C ASP A 108 5.55 17.69 -3.05
N LEU A 109 5.79 16.49 -3.60
CA LEU A 109 6.14 16.34 -5.01
C LEU A 109 4.98 16.73 -5.94
N ARG A 110 3.74 16.36 -5.60
CA ARG A 110 2.56 16.81 -6.35
C ARG A 110 2.47 18.35 -6.38
N ASN A 111 2.62 19.01 -5.24
CA ASN A 111 2.56 20.46 -5.17
C ASN A 111 3.69 21.11 -5.98
N ARG A 112 4.89 20.54 -5.95
CA ARG A 112 6.06 21.03 -6.71
C ARG A 112 5.90 20.91 -8.23
N TYR A 113 5.29 19.82 -8.69
CA TYR A 113 5.23 19.50 -10.12
C TYR A 113 3.83 19.75 -10.75
N ALA A 114 2.81 20.14 -9.99
CA ALA A 114 1.45 20.34 -10.49
C ALA A 114 1.38 21.34 -11.66
N ALA A 115 2.11 22.45 -11.58
CA ALA A 115 2.17 23.46 -12.65
C ALA A 115 2.79 22.94 -13.94
N GLN A 116 3.54 21.83 -13.87
CA GLN A 116 4.12 21.14 -15.01
C GLN A 116 3.18 20.06 -15.59
N GLY A 117 1.93 20.00 -15.16
CA GLY A 117 0.96 19.01 -15.64
C GLY A 117 1.17 17.62 -15.02
N PHE A 118 1.63 17.57 -13.77
CA PHE A 118 1.73 16.34 -12.97
C PHE A 118 0.54 16.19 -12.01
N GLU A 119 0.08 14.97 -11.82
CA GLU A 119 -0.95 14.64 -10.83
C GLU A 119 -0.70 13.28 -10.17
N VAL A 120 -1.27 13.09 -8.97
CA VAL A 120 -1.31 11.83 -8.24
C VAL A 120 -2.75 11.32 -8.22
N LEU A 121 -2.95 10.06 -8.57
CA LEU A 121 -4.20 9.34 -8.35
C LEU A 121 -3.93 8.28 -7.27
N ALA A 122 -4.39 8.52 -6.07
CA ALA A 122 -4.26 7.57 -4.98
C ALA A 122 -5.43 6.58 -5.02
N ILE A 123 -5.14 5.29 -5.10
CA ILE A 123 -6.15 4.23 -5.28
C ILE A 123 -6.12 3.36 -4.02
N SER A 124 -7.18 3.45 -3.22
CA SER A 124 -7.28 2.72 -1.96
C SER A 124 -7.52 1.23 -2.20
N ALA A 125 -6.67 0.42 -1.59
CA ALA A 125 -6.78 -1.04 -1.48
C ALA A 125 -7.35 -1.47 -0.12
N ASP A 126 -8.07 -0.58 0.57
CA ASP A 126 -8.86 -0.96 1.72
C ASP A 126 -10.01 -1.86 1.28
N ASP A 127 -10.24 -2.94 2.02
CA ASP A 127 -11.34 -3.88 1.75
C ASP A 127 -12.69 -3.18 1.91
N LEU A 128 -13.54 -3.25 0.88
CA LEU A 128 -14.86 -2.59 0.83
C LEU A 128 -15.94 -3.63 0.67
N ASP A 129 -16.72 -3.88 1.74
CA ASP A 129 -17.88 -4.78 1.67
C ASP A 129 -19.07 -4.12 0.96
N ARG A 130 -19.09 -4.22 -0.37
CA ARG A 130 -20.16 -3.66 -1.22
C ARG A 130 -21.52 -4.32 -1.02
N ARG A 131 -21.59 -5.50 -0.37
CA ARG A 131 -22.82 -6.21 -0.08
C ARG A 131 -23.50 -5.75 1.20
N ASN A 132 -22.75 -5.04 2.07
CA ASN A 132 -23.27 -4.50 3.32
C ASN A 132 -23.16 -2.96 3.31
N PRO A 133 -24.27 -2.23 3.06
CA PRO A 133 -24.24 -0.76 2.94
C PRO A 133 -23.74 -0.04 4.19
N THR A 134 -24.06 -0.57 5.37
CA THR A 134 -23.61 0.02 6.64
C THR A 134 -22.10 -0.11 6.81
N ARG A 135 -21.56 -1.29 6.50
CA ARG A 135 -20.12 -1.56 6.56
C ARG A 135 -19.36 -0.74 5.52
N LEU A 136 -19.84 -0.75 4.27
CA LEU A 136 -19.28 0.07 3.19
C LEU A 136 -19.21 1.55 3.58
N SER A 137 -20.27 2.09 4.19
CA SER A 137 -20.29 3.49 4.65
C SER A 137 -19.26 3.74 5.74
N SER A 138 -19.04 2.80 6.66
CA SER A 138 -18.04 2.94 7.73
C SER A 138 -16.62 2.87 7.18
N GLU A 139 -16.35 1.99 6.22
CA GLU A 139 -15.06 1.83 5.56
C GLU A 139 -14.70 3.08 4.74
N LYS A 140 -15.63 3.59 3.93
CA LYS A 140 -15.46 4.87 3.21
C LYS A 140 -15.16 6.03 4.18
N ARG A 141 -15.84 6.10 5.32
CA ARG A 141 -15.54 7.14 6.35
C ARG A 141 -14.14 6.98 6.95
N GLN A 142 -13.65 5.76 7.11
CA GLN A 142 -12.28 5.51 7.60
C GLN A 142 -11.26 6.04 6.61
N ILE A 143 -11.42 5.74 5.31
CA ILE A 143 -10.56 6.26 4.25
C ILE A 143 -10.62 7.81 4.23
N ALA A 144 -11.83 8.39 4.29
CA ALA A 144 -12.02 9.84 4.27
C ALA A 144 -11.33 10.53 5.47
N ARG A 145 -11.40 9.95 6.68
CA ARG A 145 -10.67 10.47 7.85
C ARG A 145 -9.17 10.45 7.64
N PHE A 146 -8.64 9.37 7.08
CA PHE A 146 -7.21 9.27 6.77
C PHE A 146 -6.79 10.36 5.77
N VAL A 147 -7.53 10.51 4.67
CA VAL A 147 -7.30 11.54 3.65
C VAL A 147 -7.28 12.94 4.27
N GLN A 148 -8.25 13.23 5.15
CA GLN A 148 -8.32 14.51 5.88
C GLN A 148 -7.13 14.69 6.85
N GLN A 149 -6.79 13.67 7.63
CA GLN A 149 -5.66 13.71 8.57
C GLN A 149 -4.32 13.94 7.87
N MET A 150 -4.13 13.29 6.72
CA MET A 150 -2.92 13.44 5.92
C MET A 150 -2.94 14.68 5.01
N GLN A 151 -4.07 15.39 4.93
CA GLN A 151 -4.26 16.58 4.07
C GLN A 151 -3.91 16.27 2.60
N MET A 152 -4.36 15.13 2.07
CA MET A 152 -4.08 14.72 0.70
C MET A 152 -4.79 15.64 -0.30
N PRO A 153 -4.07 16.41 -1.15
CA PRO A 153 -4.66 17.42 -2.04
C PRO A 153 -4.96 16.88 -3.44
N TYR A 154 -4.96 15.57 -3.62
CA TYR A 154 -5.13 14.89 -4.90
C TYR A 154 -6.28 13.88 -4.84
N PRO A 155 -6.82 13.44 -6.00
CA PRO A 155 -7.93 12.49 -6.06
C PRO A 155 -7.61 11.17 -5.35
N VAL A 156 -8.53 10.75 -4.50
CA VAL A 156 -8.50 9.44 -3.83
C VAL A 156 -9.64 8.59 -4.37
N LEU A 157 -9.27 7.52 -5.07
CA LEU A 157 -10.17 6.56 -5.67
C LEU A 157 -10.26 5.32 -4.79
N ILE A 158 -11.36 4.60 -4.90
CA ILE A 158 -11.61 3.38 -4.13
C ILE A 158 -11.79 2.19 -5.05
N ASP A 159 -11.67 0.96 -4.48
CA ASP A 159 -11.84 -0.30 -5.20
C ASP A 159 -10.63 -0.69 -6.08
N ALA A 160 -9.43 -0.63 -5.48
CA ALA A 160 -8.22 -1.10 -6.15
C ALA A 160 -8.31 -2.56 -6.64
N ASP A 161 -9.06 -3.40 -5.93
CA ASP A 161 -9.20 -4.83 -6.26
C ASP A 161 -9.79 -5.05 -7.66
N SER A 162 -10.73 -4.21 -8.09
CA SER A 162 -11.35 -4.31 -9.42
C SER A 162 -10.36 -4.13 -10.56
N ILE A 163 -9.24 -3.42 -10.32
CA ILE A 163 -8.20 -3.13 -11.30
C ILE A 163 -6.84 -3.76 -10.97
N SER A 164 -6.71 -4.46 -9.85
CA SER A 164 -5.45 -5.05 -9.40
C SER A 164 -4.83 -5.99 -10.42
N LYS A 165 -5.63 -6.90 -10.98
CA LYS A 165 -5.17 -7.90 -11.95
C LYS A 165 -4.54 -7.31 -13.22
N PRO A 166 -5.15 -6.33 -13.92
CA PRO A 166 -4.49 -5.64 -15.04
C PRO A 166 -3.18 -4.96 -14.68
N TYR A 167 -3.01 -4.51 -13.43
CA TYR A 167 -1.79 -3.89 -12.93
C TYR A 167 -0.76 -4.89 -12.36
N GLY A 168 -0.98 -6.19 -12.58
CA GLY A 168 -0.03 -7.25 -12.22
C GLY A 168 -0.23 -7.83 -10.82
N GLY A 169 -1.33 -7.50 -10.15
CA GLY A 169 -1.58 -7.83 -8.74
C GLY A 169 -1.06 -6.76 -7.80
N LEU A 170 -1.48 -6.82 -6.53
CA LEU A 170 -1.06 -5.89 -5.48
C LEU A 170 -0.37 -6.68 -4.35
N ASP A 171 0.77 -7.31 -4.68
CA ASP A 171 1.51 -8.18 -3.76
C ASP A 171 2.15 -7.42 -2.59
N ALA A 172 2.33 -6.09 -2.74
CA ALA A 172 2.86 -5.21 -1.71
C ALA A 172 2.26 -3.80 -1.80
N LEU A 173 2.23 -3.09 -0.68
CA LEU A 173 1.86 -1.68 -0.60
C LEU A 173 2.97 -0.87 0.10
N PRO A 174 3.21 0.37 -0.34
CA PRO A 174 2.63 1.02 -1.52
C PRO A 174 3.14 0.40 -2.82
N THR A 175 2.32 0.44 -3.88
CA THR A 175 2.76 0.16 -5.25
C THR A 175 2.44 1.38 -6.12
N SER A 176 3.44 1.87 -6.84
CA SER A 176 3.31 3.09 -7.65
C SER A 176 3.71 2.84 -9.10
N PHE A 177 2.85 3.27 -10.03
CA PHE A 177 3.14 3.31 -11.46
C PHE A 177 3.26 4.76 -11.92
N PHE A 178 4.36 5.06 -12.60
CA PHE A 178 4.65 6.38 -13.14
C PHE A 178 4.28 6.37 -14.63
N VAL A 179 3.32 7.20 -15.00
CA VAL A 179 2.73 7.24 -16.34
C VAL A 179 3.08 8.57 -17.01
N ASP A 180 3.58 8.52 -18.22
CA ASP A 180 3.90 9.72 -18.99
C ASP A 180 2.65 10.36 -19.60
N ARG A 181 2.82 11.54 -20.24
CA ARG A 181 1.74 12.28 -20.89
C ARG A 181 1.07 11.53 -22.04
N LYS A 182 1.72 10.49 -22.58
CA LYS A 182 1.18 9.63 -23.64
C LYS A 182 0.36 8.46 -23.08
N GLY A 183 0.34 8.32 -21.74
CA GLY A 183 -0.32 7.21 -21.05
C GLY A 183 0.53 5.95 -20.93
N THR A 184 1.84 6.04 -21.15
CA THR A 184 2.76 4.91 -21.06
C THR A 184 3.37 4.82 -19.66
N ILE A 185 3.44 3.63 -19.09
CA ILE A 185 4.13 3.38 -17.81
C ILE A 185 5.64 3.44 -18.06
N VAL A 186 6.31 4.45 -17.52
CA VAL A 186 7.74 4.67 -17.66
C VAL A 186 8.57 4.12 -16.52
N ALA A 187 7.94 3.89 -15.37
CA ALA A 187 8.54 3.24 -14.20
C ALA A 187 7.46 2.65 -13.30
N ALA A 188 7.84 1.70 -12.45
CA ALA A 188 7.01 1.19 -11.35
C ALA A 188 7.87 0.95 -10.11
N GLN A 189 7.26 1.08 -8.94
CA GLN A 189 7.87 0.83 -7.64
C GLN A 189 6.98 -0.07 -6.82
N LEU A 190 7.57 -1.05 -6.16
CA LEU A 190 6.91 -1.99 -5.27
C LEU A 190 7.47 -1.82 -3.85
N GLY A 191 6.61 -1.50 -2.91
CA GLY A 191 7.00 -1.15 -1.54
C GLY A 191 7.57 0.26 -1.41
N LEU A 192 7.92 0.63 -0.18
CA LEU A 192 8.49 1.93 0.14
C LEU A 192 9.91 2.06 -0.43
N THR A 193 10.16 3.15 -1.13
CA THR A 193 11.46 3.54 -1.65
C THR A 193 11.90 4.88 -1.03
N SER A 194 12.85 5.57 -1.63
CA SER A 194 13.24 6.92 -1.19
C SER A 194 12.44 7.99 -1.93
N LYS A 195 12.23 9.16 -1.27
CA LYS A 195 11.64 10.34 -1.91
C LYS A 195 12.38 10.76 -3.19
N ALA A 196 13.71 10.65 -3.18
CA ALA A 196 14.55 10.98 -4.33
C ALA A 196 14.28 10.07 -5.53
N GLU A 197 14.04 8.77 -5.29
CA GLU A 197 13.71 7.82 -6.35
C GLU A 197 12.30 8.05 -6.91
N ILE A 198 11.32 8.37 -6.05
CA ILE A 198 9.98 8.78 -6.49
C ILE A 198 10.10 10.03 -7.37
N GLU A 199 10.84 11.04 -6.93
CA GLU A 199 11.04 12.29 -7.70
C GLU A 199 11.72 12.04 -9.04
N ALA A 200 12.74 11.18 -9.10
CA ALA A 200 13.41 10.81 -10.35
C ALA A 200 12.43 10.18 -11.35
N ASN A 201 11.53 9.29 -10.88
CA ASN A 201 10.52 8.67 -11.72
C ASN A 201 9.42 9.64 -12.16
N ILE A 202 9.06 10.62 -11.32
CA ILE A 202 8.15 11.71 -11.70
C ILE A 202 8.77 12.55 -12.83
N ARG A 203 10.04 12.94 -12.72
CA ARG A 203 10.75 13.67 -13.77
C ARG A 203 10.78 12.88 -15.08
N LYS A 204 11.01 11.57 -15.01
CA LYS A 204 10.94 10.68 -16.17
C LYS A 204 9.56 10.69 -16.81
N ALA A 205 8.48 10.63 -16.02
CA ALA A 205 7.10 10.70 -16.52
C ALA A 205 6.78 12.07 -17.15
N LEU A 206 7.36 13.15 -16.62
CA LEU A 206 7.25 14.50 -17.21
C LEU A 206 8.01 14.68 -18.52
N GLY A 207 8.89 13.73 -18.88
CA GLY A 207 9.74 13.82 -20.07
C GLY A 207 10.96 14.73 -19.87
N ALA A 208 11.28 15.09 -18.63
CA ALA A 208 12.52 15.78 -18.30
C ALA A 208 13.66 14.75 -18.34
N ASN A 209 14.42 14.74 -19.43
CA ASN A 209 15.66 13.98 -19.52
C ASN A 209 16.65 14.53 -18.48
N GLN A 210 17.36 13.59 -17.83
CA GLN A 210 18.52 13.90 -16.97
C GLN A 210 19.62 14.55 -17.79
#